data_0f4606e1d1097ba703262dd21af19d28
#
_entry.id   0f4606e1d1097ba703262dd21af19d28
#
_cell.length_a   1.000
_cell.length_b   1.000
_cell.length_c   1.000
_cell.angle_alpha   90.00
_cell.angle_beta   90.00
_cell.angle_gamma   90.00
#
_symmetry.space_group_name_H-M   'P 1'
#
loop_
_entity.id
_entity.type
_entity.pdbx_description
1 polymer ?
#
loop_
_entity_poly.entity_id
_entity_poly.type
_entity_poly.pdbx_seq_one_letter_code
_entity_poly.pdbx_strand_id
1 'polypeptide(L)' 'MTTTDLTSAFPATGARGVGFGDIPLLCASEINVPGSMPHCVRILMHVYTTRSRTELRHVYLRDAQGLRDDLPE' A
#
# COMPACT_ATOMS: atom_id res chain seq x y z
N MET A 1 2.60 3.23 -3.84
CA MET A 1 3.23 4.49 -3.43
C MET A 1 4.20 4.22 -2.29
N THR A 2 5.38 4.81 -2.34
CA THR A 2 6.42 4.58 -1.34
C THR A 2 6.94 5.89 -0.78
N THR A 3 7.46 5.85 0.45
CA THR A 3 8.26 6.95 0.99
C THR A 3 9.56 7.07 0.20
N THR A 4 10.15 8.27 0.20
CA THR A 4 11.31 8.60 -0.65
C THR A 4 12.61 7.89 -0.24
N ASP A 5 12.64 7.32 0.94
CA ASP A 5 13.79 6.57 1.46
C ASP A 5 13.86 5.11 0.99
N LEU A 6 12.82 4.64 0.28
CA LEU A 6 12.81 3.30 -0.30
C LEU A 6 13.26 3.38 -1.75
N THR A 7 14.47 2.88 -2.01
CA THR A 7 15.13 3.03 -3.31
C THR A 7 15.67 1.73 -3.90
N SER A 8 15.47 0.59 -3.24
CA SER A 8 16.12 -0.67 -3.62
C SER A 8 15.44 -1.38 -4.78
N ALA A 9 14.12 -1.25 -4.94
CA ALA A 9 13.37 -1.99 -5.95
C ALA A 9 12.02 -1.33 -6.20
N PHE A 10 11.40 -1.71 -7.33
CA PHE A 10 10.03 -1.31 -7.63
C PHE A 10 9.06 -2.25 -6.93
N PRO A 11 8.11 -1.74 -6.14
CA PRO A 11 7.06 -2.58 -5.53
C PRO A 11 6.23 -3.35 -6.55
N ALA A 12 6.03 -2.79 -7.77
CA ALA A 12 5.32 -3.47 -8.85
C ALA A 12 5.99 -4.79 -9.26
N THR A 13 7.31 -4.89 -9.18
CA THR A 13 8.02 -6.13 -9.47
C THR A 13 7.62 -7.23 -8.50
N GLY A 14 7.51 -6.90 -7.21
CA GLY A 14 7.02 -7.83 -6.20
C GLY A 14 5.57 -8.24 -6.43
N ALA A 15 4.72 -7.29 -6.80
CA ALA A 15 3.32 -7.59 -7.09
C ALA A 15 3.17 -8.56 -8.26
N ARG A 16 3.96 -8.40 -9.32
CA ARG A 16 3.96 -9.35 -10.45
C ARG A 16 4.35 -10.75 -10.00
N GLY A 17 5.30 -10.85 -9.08
CA GLY A 17 5.75 -12.13 -8.55
C GLY A 17 4.69 -12.90 -7.76
N VAL A 18 3.67 -12.21 -7.23
CA VAL A 18 2.59 -12.84 -6.46
C VAL A 18 1.26 -12.90 -7.22
N GLY A 19 1.27 -12.70 -8.54
CA GLY A 19 0.12 -12.97 -9.38
C GLY A 19 -0.54 -11.78 -10.03
N PHE A 20 -0.03 -10.55 -9.87
CA PHE A 20 -0.61 -9.34 -10.46
C PHE A 20 0.06 -8.94 -11.78
N GLY A 21 0.55 -9.92 -12.56
CA GLY A 21 1.30 -9.63 -13.78
C GLY A 21 0.46 -9.15 -14.95
N ASP A 22 -0.83 -9.41 -14.96
CA ASP A 22 -1.75 -9.10 -16.06
C ASP A 22 -2.64 -7.88 -15.81
N ILE A 23 -2.43 -7.17 -14.71
CA ILE A 23 -3.18 -5.95 -14.39
C ILE A 23 -2.27 -4.73 -14.43
N PRO A 24 -2.82 -3.54 -14.69
CA PRO A 24 -2.04 -2.32 -14.66
C PRO A 24 -1.51 -2.04 -13.25
N LEU A 25 -0.22 -1.70 -13.17
CA LEU A 25 0.45 -1.36 -11.93
C LEU A 25 1.14 -0.01 -12.09
N LEU A 26 1.00 0.85 -11.09
CA LEU A 26 1.63 2.16 -11.06
C LEU A 26 2.40 2.32 -9.76
N CYS A 27 3.67 2.72 -9.87
CA CYS A 27 4.49 3.08 -8.73
C CYS A 27 4.66 4.60 -8.67
N ALA A 28 4.62 5.16 -7.46
CA ALA A 28 4.82 6.58 -7.24
C ALA A 28 5.50 6.82 -5.90
N SER A 29 6.24 7.92 -5.80
CA SER A 29 6.73 8.41 -4.51
C SER A 29 5.68 9.29 -3.87
N GLU A 30 5.49 9.16 -2.56
CA GLU A 30 4.62 10.06 -1.83
C GLU A 30 5.34 11.35 -1.45
N ILE A 31 4.57 12.36 -1.11
CA ILE A 31 5.12 13.63 -0.67
C ILE A 31 6.01 13.44 0.57
N ASN A 32 7.20 14.01 0.52
CA ASN A 32 8.18 13.87 1.61
C ASN A 32 7.94 14.94 2.67
N VAL A 33 7.09 14.62 3.64
CA VAL A 33 6.79 15.53 4.75
C VAL A 33 7.70 15.21 5.92
N PRO A 34 8.50 16.18 6.42
CA PRO A 34 9.36 15.94 7.58
C PRO A 34 8.55 15.45 8.78
N GLY A 35 9.07 14.44 9.47
CA GLY A 35 8.42 13.85 10.63
C GLY A 35 7.38 12.79 10.30
N SER A 36 7.08 12.54 9.02
CA SER A 36 6.18 11.45 8.63
C SER A 36 6.86 10.09 8.80
N MET A 37 6.04 9.04 8.82
CA MET A 37 6.53 7.67 8.98
C MET A 37 7.48 7.29 7.84
N PRO A 38 8.72 6.85 8.15
CA PRO A 38 9.69 6.41 7.13
C PRO A 38 9.44 4.95 6.72
N HIS A 39 10.14 4.52 5.68
CA HIS A 39 10.18 3.13 5.21
C HIS A 39 8.78 2.54 5.00
N CYS A 40 7.90 3.31 4.37
CA CYS A 40 6.50 2.94 4.22
C CYS A 40 6.15 2.65 2.76
N VAL A 41 5.47 1.54 2.53
CA VAL A 41 4.86 1.17 1.24
C VAL A 41 3.35 1.20 1.43
N ARG A 42 2.64 1.90 0.54
CA ARG A 42 1.18 1.95 0.53
C ARG A 42 0.67 1.39 -0.78
N ILE A 43 -0.35 0.56 -0.70
CA ILE A 43 -0.97 -0.06 -1.86
C ILE A 43 -2.43 0.37 -1.91
N LEU A 44 -2.82 0.98 -3.04
CA LEU A 44 -4.22 1.25 -3.34
C LEU A 44 -4.69 0.26 -4.39
N MET A 45 -5.76 -0.46 -4.10
CA MET A 45 -6.29 -1.47 -4.98
C MET A 45 -7.75 -1.17 -5.30
N HIS A 46 -8.08 -1.08 -6.59
CA HIS A 46 -9.45 -0.96 -7.05
C HIS A 46 -10.01 -2.35 -7.32
N VAL A 47 -11.09 -2.70 -6.66
CA VAL A 47 -11.67 -4.04 -6.70
C VAL A 47 -13.17 -3.94 -6.99
N TYR A 48 -13.64 -4.73 -7.95
CA TYR A 48 -15.07 -4.92 -8.17
C TYR A 48 -15.57 -6.04 -7.27
N THR A 49 -16.51 -5.73 -6.39
CA THR A 49 -17.00 -6.71 -5.41
C THR A 49 -18.44 -6.39 -5.03
N THR A 50 -19.17 -7.41 -4.62
CA THR A 50 -20.52 -7.28 -4.04
C THR A 50 -20.47 -7.05 -2.53
N ARG A 51 -19.30 -7.14 -1.92
CA ARG A 51 -19.15 -6.90 -0.49
C ARG A 51 -19.31 -5.42 -0.17
N SER A 52 -19.90 -5.13 0.97
CA SER A 52 -20.02 -3.75 1.48
C SER A 52 -18.66 -3.22 1.94
N ARG A 53 -18.58 -1.91 2.08
CA ARG A 53 -17.36 -1.27 2.57
C ARG A 53 -16.94 -1.80 3.94
N THR A 54 -17.88 -2.11 4.81
CA THR A 54 -17.60 -2.61 6.16
C THR A 54 -17.10 -4.05 6.18
N GLU A 55 -17.33 -4.81 5.10
CA GLU A 55 -16.84 -6.19 4.96
C GLU A 55 -15.40 -6.25 4.44
N LEU A 56 -14.92 -5.16 3.87
CA LEU A 56 -13.54 -5.08 3.37
C LEU A 56 -12.58 -4.86 4.55
N ARG A 57 -11.42 -5.49 4.46
CA ARG A 57 -10.38 -5.36 5.47
C ARG A 57 -9.14 -4.76 4.84
N HIS A 58 -8.71 -3.65 5.42
CA HIS A 58 -7.48 -2.97 5.03
C HIS A 58 -6.36 -3.47 5.92
N VAL A 59 -5.29 -3.95 5.32
CA VAL A 59 -4.19 -4.57 6.06
C VAL A 59 -3.09 -3.55 6.29
N TYR A 60 -2.72 -3.37 7.54
CA TYR A 60 -1.62 -2.50 7.95
C TYR A 60 -0.65 -3.34 8.76
N LEU A 61 0.57 -3.50 8.24
CA LEU A 61 1.58 -4.38 8.82
C LEU A 61 2.63 -3.57 9.58
N ARG A 62 3.16 -4.17 10.63
CA ARG A 62 4.25 -3.59 11.43
C ARG A 62 3.89 -2.18 11.90
N ASP A 63 4.79 -1.23 11.75
CA ASP A 63 4.58 0.15 12.19
C ASP A 63 3.48 0.89 11.41
N ALA A 64 3.13 0.40 10.22
CA ALA A 64 2.04 0.96 9.44
C ALA A 64 0.68 0.85 10.13
N GLN A 65 0.53 0.01 11.13
CA GLN A 65 -0.69 -0.06 11.94
C GLN A 65 -1.04 1.28 12.57
N GLY A 66 -0.06 2.13 12.84
CA GLY A 66 -0.28 3.46 13.40
C GLY A 66 -0.84 4.49 12.41
N LEU A 67 -0.92 4.18 11.11
CA LEU A 67 -1.43 5.11 10.11
C LEU A 67 -2.95 5.28 10.19
N ARG A 68 -3.68 4.23 10.55
CA ARG A 68 -5.13 4.21 10.58
C ARG A 68 -5.64 3.42 11.77
N ASP A 69 -5.50 3.99 12.97
CA ASP A 69 -5.93 3.37 14.22
C ASP A 69 -7.45 3.22 14.31
N ASP A 70 -8.19 3.99 13.52
CA ASP A 70 -9.65 4.02 13.49
C ASP A 70 -10.28 2.91 12.64
N LEU A 71 -9.48 2.13 11.89
CA LEU A 71 -9.99 1.09 11.02
C LEU A 71 -9.92 -0.28 11.68
N PRO A 72 -10.92 -1.16 11.47
CA PRO A 72 -10.83 -2.55 11.89
C PRO A 72 -9.79 -3.31 11.06
N GLU A 73 -9.14 -4.24 11.69
CA GLU A 73 -8.19 -5.14 11.03
C GLU A 73 -8.86 -6.38 10.47
#